data_a3322c2a67bf3ef69504b1d35aa548d1
#
_entry.id   a3322c2a67bf3ef69504b1d35aa548d1
#
_cell.length_a   1.000
_cell.length_b   1.000
_cell.length_c   1.000
_cell.angle_alpha   90.00
_cell.angle_beta   90.00
_cell.angle_gamma   90.00
#
_symmetry.space_group_name_H-M   'P 1'
#
loop_
_entity.id
_entity.type
_entity.pdbx_description
1 polymer ?
#
loop_
_entity_poly.entity_id
_entity_poly.type
_entity_poly.pdbx_seq_one_letter_code
_entity_poly.pdbx_strand_id
1 'polypeptide(L)' 'AQPRDARIYFIRRYWYGESIEEIACSCRAGEEKVKSSLFRTRNRLREAMIKENISI' A
#
# COMPACT_ATOMS: atom_id res chain seq x y z
N ALA A 1 -0.58 -14.19 6.31
CA ALA A 1 -0.06 -14.04 4.96
C ALA A 1 -0.35 -12.66 4.43
N GLN A 2 0.60 -12.11 3.75
CA GLN A 2 0.42 -10.81 3.17
C GLN A 2 -0.54 -10.90 2.00
N PRO A 3 -1.65 -10.20 2.04
CA PRO A 3 -2.58 -10.27 0.93
C PRO A 3 -1.93 -9.78 -0.34
N ARG A 4 -2.18 -10.48 -1.41
CA ARG A 4 -1.70 -10.03 -2.69
C ARG A 4 -2.20 -8.65 -3.03
N ASP A 5 -3.44 -8.40 -2.62
CA ASP A 5 -4.07 -7.13 -2.93
C ASP A 5 -3.28 -5.96 -2.39
N ALA A 6 -2.75 -6.13 -1.19
CA ALA A 6 -1.99 -5.04 -0.57
C ALA A 6 -0.77 -4.68 -1.40
N ARG A 7 -0.10 -5.68 -1.94
CA ARG A 7 1.07 -5.43 -2.76
C ARG A 7 0.70 -4.76 -4.06
N ILE A 8 -0.38 -5.21 -4.67
CA ILE A 8 -0.83 -4.63 -5.92
C ILE A 8 -1.21 -3.17 -5.73
N TYR A 9 -1.95 -2.87 -4.67
CA TYR A 9 -2.33 -1.49 -4.37
C TYR A 9 -1.10 -0.62 -4.20
N PHE A 10 -0.13 -1.13 -3.47
CA PHE A 10 1.06 -0.36 -3.16
C PHE A 10 1.84 -0.05 -4.44
N ILE A 11 2.03 -1.05 -5.27
CA ILE A 11 2.78 -0.87 -6.53
C ILE A 11 2.06 0.09 -7.44
N ARG A 12 0.76 -0.04 -7.58
CA ARG A 12 -0.01 0.85 -8.44
C ARG A 12 0.07 2.29 -7.95
N ARG A 13 0.03 2.45 -6.65
CA ARG A 13 0.06 3.80 -6.08
C ARG A 13 1.42 4.45 -6.22
N TYR A 14 2.47 3.72 -5.91
CA TYR A 14 3.78 4.33 -5.83
C TYR A 14 4.67 4.14 -7.05
N TRP A 15 4.44 3.09 -7.77
CA TRP A 15 5.22 2.85 -8.97
C TRP A 15 4.57 3.44 -10.20
N TYR A 16 3.27 3.22 -10.35
CA TYR A 16 2.55 3.71 -11.50
C TYR A 16 1.90 5.07 -11.28
N GLY A 17 1.87 5.53 -10.06
CA GLY A 17 1.33 6.84 -9.77
C GLY A 17 -0.17 6.93 -9.91
N GLU A 18 -0.88 5.83 -9.76
CA GLU A 18 -2.33 5.83 -9.88
C GLU A 18 -2.97 6.42 -8.63
N SER A 19 -4.10 7.05 -8.81
CA SER A 19 -4.86 7.56 -7.68
C SER A 19 -5.59 6.43 -6.99
N ILE A 20 -6.04 6.68 -5.76
CA ILE A 20 -6.79 5.68 -5.02
C ILE A 20 -8.06 5.30 -5.77
N GLU A 21 -8.70 6.28 -6.38
CA GLU A 21 -9.88 6.01 -7.18
C GLU A 21 -9.59 5.07 -8.32
N GLU A 22 -8.48 5.32 -9.00
CA GLU A 22 -8.10 4.49 -10.12
C GLU A 22 -7.78 3.08 -9.69
N ILE A 23 -7.08 2.94 -8.57
CA ILE A 23 -6.75 1.63 -8.05
C ILE A 23 -8.01 0.88 -7.66
N ALA A 24 -8.91 1.56 -6.98
CA ALA A 24 -10.15 0.93 -6.55
C ALA A 24 -10.96 0.45 -7.75
N CYS A 25 -11.00 1.25 -8.77
CA CYS A 25 -11.73 0.89 -9.97
C CYS A 25 -11.11 -0.31 -10.68
N SER A 26 -9.80 -0.26 -10.85
CA SER A 26 -9.09 -1.33 -11.54
C SER A 26 -9.17 -2.65 -10.78
N CYS A 27 -9.11 -2.58 -9.48
CA CYS A 27 -9.09 -3.78 -8.66
C CYS A 27 -10.48 -4.18 -8.18
N ARG A 28 -11.50 -3.42 -8.55
CA ARG A 28 -12.86 -3.69 -8.13
C ARG A 28 -12.97 -3.74 -6.62
N ALA A 29 -12.34 -2.81 -5.98
CA ALA A 29 -12.36 -2.70 -4.52
C ALA A 29 -12.89 -1.34 -4.14
N GLY A 30 -13.27 -1.21 -2.88
CA GLY A 30 -13.73 0.07 -2.38
C GLY A 30 -12.54 0.97 -2.11
N GLU A 31 -12.75 2.27 -2.25
CA GLU A 31 -11.69 3.22 -1.96
C GLU A 31 -11.21 3.12 -0.53
N GLU A 32 -12.16 2.90 0.38
CA GLU A 32 -11.82 2.75 1.78
C GLU A 32 -10.87 1.59 1.99
N LYS A 33 -11.14 0.49 1.31
CA LYS A 33 -10.30 -0.68 1.44
C LYS A 33 -8.90 -0.41 0.91
N VAL A 34 -8.81 0.26 -0.21
CA VAL A 34 -7.52 0.60 -0.80
C VAL A 34 -6.75 1.53 0.12
N LYS A 35 -7.41 2.54 0.64
CA LYS A 35 -6.79 3.47 1.57
C LYS A 35 -6.25 2.77 2.80
N SER A 36 -7.08 1.94 3.42
CA SER A 36 -6.68 1.24 4.63
C SER A 36 -5.50 0.32 4.37
N SER A 37 -5.54 -0.35 3.23
CA SER A 37 -4.48 -1.26 2.87
C SER A 37 -3.17 -0.52 2.68
N LEU A 38 -3.20 0.59 1.98
CA LEU A 38 -2.01 1.39 1.75
C LEU A 38 -1.46 1.95 3.04
N PHE A 39 -2.35 2.39 3.91
CA PHE A 39 -1.94 2.94 5.19
C PHE A 39 -1.21 1.89 6.03
N ARG A 40 -1.76 0.68 6.07
CA ARG A 40 -1.14 -0.40 6.84
C ARG A 40 0.19 -0.80 6.24
N THR A 41 0.26 -0.86 4.94
CA THR A 41 1.50 -1.23 4.26
C THR A 41 2.59 -0.22 4.56
N ARG A 42 2.26 1.05 4.49
CA ARG A 42 3.23 2.10 4.79
C ARG A 42 3.73 2.00 6.21
N ASN A 43 2.81 1.80 7.14
CA ASN A 43 3.20 1.70 8.54
C ASN A 43 4.09 0.50 8.80
N ARG A 44 3.79 -0.60 8.14
CA ARG A 44 4.58 -1.81 8.30
C ARG A 44 6.00 -1.59 7.78
N LEU A 45 6.13 -0.96 6.64
CA LEU A 45 7.44 -0.66 6.09
C LEU A 45 8.21 0.28 7.00
N ARG A 46 7.51 1.27 7.52
CA ARG A 46 8.14 2.23 8.41
C ARG A 46 8.67 1.55 9.65
N GLU A 47 7.87 0.67 10.24
CA GLU A 47 8.28 -0.05 11.43
C GLU A 47 9.48 -0.94 11.15
N ALA A 48 9.47 -1.59 10.00
CA ALA A 48 10.57 -2.45 9.64
C ALA A 48 11.85 -1.66 9.52
N MET A 49 11.78 -0.49 8.93
CA MET A 49 12.96 0.34 8.76
C MET A 49 13.50 0.82 10.10
N ILE A 50 12.61 1.21 10.98
CA ILE A 50 13.02 1.64 12.31
C ILE A 50 13.63 0.48 13.08
N LYS A 51 13.00 -0.67 12.97
CA LYS A 51 13.44 -1.83 13.71
C LYS A 51 14.82 -2.28 13.28
N GLU A 52 15.09 -2.16 12.00
CA GLU A 52 16.39 -2.57 11.48
C GLU A 52 17.42 -1.46 11.57
N ASN A 53 16.99 -0.36 12.16
CA ASN A 53 17.91 0.73 12.40
C ASN A 53 18.53 1.24 11.11
N ILE A 54 17.72 1.32 10.10
CA ILE A 54 18.16 1.81 8.80
C ILE A 54 17.93 3.31 8.75
N SER A 55 18.15 3.95 9.79
CA SER A 55 18.04 5.40 9.76
C SER A 55 19.37 5.94 9.33
N ILE A 56 19.33 6.93 8.59
CA ILE A 56 20.56 7.51 8.11
C ILE A 56 20.58 8.97 8.34
#